data_b037a541c1f3d377e6acd86233379a64
#
_entry.id   b037a541c1f3d377e6acd86233379a64
#
_cell.length_a   1.000
_cell.length_b   1.000
_cell.length_c   1.000
_cell.angle_alpha   90.00
_cell.angle_beta   90.00
_cell.angle_gamma   90.00
#
_symmetry.space_group_name_H-M   'P 1'
#
loop_
_entity.id
_entity.type
_entity.pdbx_description
1 polymer ?
#
loop_
_entity_poly.entity_id
_entity_poly.type
_entity_poly.pdbx_seq_one_letter_code
_entity_poly.pdbx_strand_id
1 'polypeptide(L)'
;MNARRTVVRLTFAGVDISADINKHLLSLTYTDNEEDKTDDLQLSLDDREGVWLGNWLNTPDASKGVEISAVIVQKNWESNGKDRVLDCGVFEIDTVDGSGPPAKATIKAGSIPYKSTVRTQKKTKAWENYTLSGIAKEIAGKNGLACMFESAFDPLYTRKEQIQESDITFLQRLCKAAGISLKVTAKIIVLFDAAAYEQKDAVRVI
;
A
#
# COMPACT_ATOMS: atom_id res chain seq x y z
N MET A 1 31.60 20.01 1.58
CA MET A 1 30.21 20.00 1.03
C MET A 1 29.78 18.55 0.88
N ASN A 2 28.73 18.13 1.58
CA ASN A 2 28.26 16.74 1.44
C ASN A 2 27.45 16.59 0.16
N ALA A 3 27.74 15.55 -0.61
CA ALA A 3 27.04 15.32 -1.88
C ALA A 3 25.54 15.01 -1.67
N ARG A 4 24.71 15.48 -2.61
CA ARG A 4 23.32 15.04 -2.70
C ARG A 4 23.27 13.56 -3.01
N ARG A 5 22.47 12.81 -2.30
CA ARG A 5 22.26 11.38 -2.55
C ARG A 5 20.90 10.94 -2.05
N THR A 6 20.34 9.94 -2.68
CA THR A 6 19.14 9.25 -2.19
C THR A 6 19.56 7.96 -1.51
N VAL A 7 19.00 7.69 -0.34
CA VAL A 7 19.12 6.43 0.38
C VAL A 7 17.74 5.92 0.73
N VAL A 8 17.61 4.60 0.82
CA VAL A 8 16.36 3.95 1.20
C VAL A 8 16.56 3.34 2.57
N ARG A 9 15.59 3.55 3.46
CA ARG A 9 15.47 2.79 4.70
C ARG A 9 14.37 1.76 4.51
N LEU A 10 14.68 0.52 4.80
CA LEU A 10 13.76 -0.60 4.64
C LEU A 10 13.71 -1.43 5.91
N THR A 11 12.47 -1.78 6.29
CA THR A 11 12.22 -2.72 7.38
C THR A 11 11.51 -3.92 6.80
N PHE A 12 11.96 -5.12 7.11
CA PHE A 12 11.41 -6.39 6.67
C PHE A 12 11.07 -7.22 7.91
N ALA A 13 9.81 -7.62 8.05
CA ALA A 13 9.32 -8.35 9.22
C ALA A 13 9.70 -7.67 10.55
N GLY A 14 9.71 -6.33 10.60
CA GLY A 14 10.14 -5.56 11.78
C GLY A 14 11.65 -5.39 11.97
N VAL A 15 12.47 -5.97 11.11
CA VAL A 15 13.94 -5.86 11.16
C VAL A 15 14.43 -4.82 10.16
N ASP A 16 15.28 -3.89 10.61
CA ASP A 16 15.91 -2.89 9.72
C ASP A 16 17.00 -3.57 8.86
N ILE A 17 16.80 -3.57 7.56
CA ILE A 17 17.71 -4.14 6.57
C ILE A 17 18.33 -3.08 5.65
N SER A 18 18.21 -1.80 6.02
CA SER A 18 18.63 -0.66 5.20
C SER A 18 20.09 -0.74 4.76
N ALA A 19 20.99 -1.18 5.65
CA ALA A 19 22.41 -1.26 5.37
C ALA A 19 22.75 -2.29 4.29
N ASP A 20 22.06 -3.43 4.30
CA ASP A 20 22.30 -4.52 3.33
C ASP A 20 21.61 -4.24 2.01
N ILE A 21 20.36 -3.75 2.06
CA ILE A 21 19.61 -3.37 0.87
C ILE A 21 20.34 -2.31 0.03
N ASN A 22 20.87 -1.25 0.64
CA ASN A 22 21.50 -0.16 -0.10
C ASN A 22 22.77 -0.59 -0.87
N LYS A 23 23.35 -1.73 -0.55
CA LYS A 23 24.51 -2.31 -1.30
C LYS A 23 24.05 -2.99 -2.60
N HIS A 24 22.87 -3.56 -2.60
CA HIS A 24 22.33 -4.41 -3.67
C HIS A 24 21.16 -3.78 -4.43
N LEU A 25 20.63 -2.65 -3.97
CA LEU A 25 19.46 -2.00 -4.55
C LEU A 25 19.78 -1.45 -5.94
N LEU A 26 19.11 -1.99 -6.95
CA LEU A 26 19.16 -1.50 -8.32
C LEU A 26 18.09 -0.42 -8.55
N SER A 27 16.87 -0.66 -8.07
CA SER A 27 15.79 0.33 -8.13
C SER A 27 14.75 0.09 -7.03
N LEU A 28 14.12 1.18 -6.62
CA LEU A 28 12.90 1.18 -5.81
C LEU A 28 11.88 2.05 -6.54
N THR A 29 10.69 1.51 -6.72
CA THR A 29 9.54 2.25 -7.26
C THR A 29 8.43 2.21 -6.22
N TYR A 30 7.96 3.38 -5.82
CA TYR A 30 6.77 3.56 -5.01
C TYR A 30 5.72 4.25 -5.87
N THR A 31 4.54 3.65 -5.95
CA THR A 31 3.39 4.21 -6.65
C THR A 31 2.29 4.49 -5.63
N ASP A 32 1.99 5.76 -5.45
CA ASP A 32 0.87 6.23 -4.64
C ASP A 32 -0.32 6.45 -5.57
N ASN A 33 -1.31 5.57 -5.49
CA ASN A 33 -2.51 5.65 -6.30
C ASN A 33 -3.57 6.47 -5.54
N GLU A 34 -4.20 7.42 -6.23
CA GLU A 34 -5.20 8.29 -5.63
C GLU A 34 -6.45 7.51 -5.21
N GLU A 35 -7.00 6.70 -6.13
CA GLU A 35 -8.22 5.93 -5.90
C GLU A 35 -8.25 4.62 -6.71
N ASP A 36 -9.18 3.72 -6.37
CA ASP A 36 -9.51 2.47 -7.09
C ASP A 36 -8.38 1.44 -7.20
N LYS A 37 -7.16 1.80 -6.84
CA LYS A 37 -5.98 0.91 -6.83
C LYS A 37 -5.29 0.98 -5.48
N THR A 38 -4.55 -0.07 -5.17
CA THR A 38 -3.65 -0.10 -4.02
C THR A 38 -2.37 0.62 -4.33
N ASP A 39 -1.76 1.22 -3.30
CA ASP A 39 -0.38 1.68 -3.43
C ASP A 39 0.54 0.48 -3.60
N ASP A 40 1.56 0.63 -4.43
CA ASP A 40 2.49 -0.43 -4.78
C ASP A 40 3.92 -0.05 -4.46
N LEU A 41 4.67 -1.00 -3.93
CA LEU A 41 6.11 -0.91 -3.73
C LEU A 41 6.80 -2.01 -4.52
N GLN A 42 7.74 -1.64 -5.38
CA GLN A 42 8.57 -2.58 -6.12
C GLN A 42 10.06 -2.32 -5.85
N LEU A 43 10.78 -3.38 -5.52
CA LEU A 43 12.22 -3.40 -5.31
C LEU A 43 12.87 -4.30 -6.34
N SER A 44 13.97 -3.86 -6.93
CA SER A 44 14.85 -4.70 -7.75
C SER A 44 16.24 -4.70 -7.12
N LEU A 45 16.76 -5.89 -6.87
CA LEU A 45 18.01 -6.13 -6.15
C LEU A 45 18.99 -6.89 -7.05
N ASP A 46 20.25 -6.53 -6.99
CA ASP A 46 21.35 -7.34 -7.53
C ASP A 46 21.51 -8.59 -6.68
N ASP A 47 21.37 -9.75 -7.29
CA ASP A 47 21.46 -11.05 -6.60
C ASP A 47 22.53 -11.99 -7.21
N ARG A 48 23.57 -11.41 -7.83
CA ARG A 48 24.68 -12.19 -8.43
C ARG A 48 25.35 -13.12 -7.44
N GLU A 49 25.31 -12.79 -6.15
CA GLU A 49 25.87 -13.60 -5.07
C GLU A 49 24.85 -14.60 -4.49
N GLY A 50 23.60 -14.60 -4.95
CA GLY A 50 22.54 -15.49 -4.46
C GLY A 50 22.10 -15.23 -3.03
N VAL A 51 22.33 -14.02 -2.51
CA VAL A 51 22.03 -13.66 -1.11
C VAL A 51 20.54 -13.56 -0.88
N TRP A 52 19.83 -12.94 -1.81
CA TRP A 52 18.41 -12.63 -1.66
C TRP A 52 17.51 -13.83 -1.97
N LEU A 53 17.63 -14.42 -3.15
CA LEU A 53 16.82 -15.58 -3.54
C LEU A 53 17.24 -16.87 -2.82
N GLY A 54 18.53 -17.01 -2.48
CA GLY A 54 19.04 -18.19 -1.81
C GLY A 54 18.76 -18.24 -0.32
N ASN A 55 19.07 -17.18 0.40
CA ASN A 55 19.07 -17.16 1.87
C ASN A 55 17.87 -16.44 2.48
N TRP A 56 17.43 -15.33 1.87
CA TRP A 56 16.39 -14.47 2.41
C TRP A 56 14.98 -14.81 1.91
N LEU A 57 14.88 -15.16 0.63
CA LEU A 57 13.64 -15.43 -0.05
C LEU A 57 13.54 -16.89 -0.47
N ASN A 58 14.15 -17.75 0.31
CA ASN A 58 14.42 -19.17 0.03
C ASN A 58 13.19 -19.98 -0.41
N THR A 59 12.00 -19.50 -0.09
CA THR A 59 10.77 -19.96 -0.68
C THR A 59 9.91 -18.73 -1.04
N PRO A 60 9.67 -18.44 -2.31
CA PRO A 60 8.86 -17.30 -2.72
C PRO A 60 7.50 -17.22 -2.02
N ASP A 61 6.92 -18.39 -1.72
CA ASP A 61 5.65 -18.45 -0.98
C ASP A 61 5.77 -18.15 0.51
N ALA A 62 6.94 -18.37 1.12
CA ALA A 62 7.17 -18.06 2.53
C ALA A 62 7.30 -16.55 2.81
N SER A 63 7.66 -15.77 1.78
CA SER A 63 7.77 -14.32 1.90
C SER A 63 6.44 -13.60 1.67
N LYS A 64 5.43 -14.27 1.08
CA LYS A 64 4.12 -13.67 0.83
C LYS A 64 3.40 -13.33 2.12
N GLY A 65 2.88 -12.11 2.19
CA GLY A 65 2.21 -11.57 3.36
C GLY A 65 3.16 -11.16 4.49
N VAL A 66 4.46 -11.11 4.23
CA VAL A 66 5.43 -10.49 5.14
C VAL A 66 5.41 -8.98 4.97
N GLU A 67 5.42 -8.27 6.09
CA GLU A 67 5.41 -6.81 6.06
C GLU A 67 6.78 -6.25 5.65
N ILE A 68 6.74 -5.28 4.75
CA ILE A 68 7.86 -4.44 4.36
C ILE A 68 7.47 -2.98 4.47
N SER A 69 8.31 -2.15 5.07
CA SER A 69 8.13 -0.70 5.05
C SER A 69 9.30 -0.02 4.37
N ALA A 70 9.03 1.09 3.70
CA ALA A 70 10.02 1.84 2.95
C ALA A 70 9.97 3.33 3.29
N VAL A 71 11.14 3.93 3.46
CA VAL A 71 11.29 5.39 3.59
C VAL A 71 12.38 5.85 2.64
N ILE A 72 12.05 6.78 1.75
CA ILE A 72 13.01 7.39 0.82
C ILE A 72 13.56 8.65 1.47
N VAL A 73 14.88 8.72 1.60
CA VAL A 73 15.56 9.88 2.18
C VAL A 73 16.48 10.52 1.15
N GLN A 74 16.17 11.74 0.76
CA GLN A 74 16.98 12.57 -0.11
C GLN A 74 17.92 13.43 0.74
N LYS A 75 19.17 13.00 0.88
CA LYS A 75 20.20 13.64 1.69
C LYS A 75 20.69 14.95 1.07
N ASN A 76 20.80 16.01 1.88
CA ASN A 76 21.32 17.32 1.48
C ASN A 76 20.62 17.91 0.24
N TRP A 77 19.32 17.63 0.05
CA TRP A 77 18.61 17.96 -1.19
C TRP A 77 18.45 19.46 -1.41
N GLU A 78 18.02 20.18 -0.38
CA GLU A 78 17.84 21.63 -0.45
C GLU A 78 19.14 22.37 -0.13
N SER A 79 19.79 21.98 0.95
CA SER A 79 21.07 22.53 1.39
C SER A 79 21.81 21.48 2.24
N ASN A 80 23.07 21.76 2.60
CA ASN A 80 23.85 20.86 3.44
C ASN A 80 23.17 20.63 4.79
N GLY A 81 22.90 19.38 5.13
CA GLY A 81 22.22 18.96 6.36
C GLY A 81 20.69 19.02 6.30
N LYS A 82 20.08 19.49 5.22
CA LYS A 82 18.63 19.47 5.02
C LYS A 82 18.23 18.31 4.13
N ASP A 83 17.66 17.29 4.77
CA ASP A 83 17.17 16.10 4.11
C ASP A 83 15.66 16.23 3.81
N ARG A 84 15.21 15.64 2.71
CA ARG A 84 13.79 15.39 2.45
C ARG A 84 13.49 13.94 2.75
N VAL A 85 12.38 13.67 3.42
CA VAL A 85 11.97 12.33 3.82
C VAL A 85 10.57 12.07 3.25
N LEU A 86 10.41 10.97 2.53
CA LEU A 86 9.14 10.43 2.09
C LEU A 86 8.94 9.08 2.76
N ASP A 87 7.97 8.98 3.65
CA ASP A 87 7.50 7.73 4.20
C ASP A 87 6.52 7.11 3.19
N CYS A 88 6.89 5.96 2.62
CA CYS A 88 6.04 5.26 1.66
C CYS A 88 4.98 4.39 2.36
N GLY A 89 5.10 4.19 3.68
CA GLY A 89 4.17 3.37 4.46
C GLY A 89 4.57 1.90 4.57
N VAL A 90 3.57 1.07 4.91
CA VAL A 90 3.72 -0.37 5.15
C VAL A 90 2.99 -1.15 4.06
N PHE A 91 3.66 -2.16 3.54
CA PHE A 91 3.19 -3.04 2.46
C PHE A 91 3.31 -4.49 2.88
N GLU A 92 2.55 -5.37 2.26
CA GLU A 92 2.77 -6.81 2.34
C GLU A 92 3.30 -7.35 1.01
N ILE A 93 4.30 -8.22 1.10
CA ILE A 93 4.91 -8.84 -0.09
C ILE A 93 3.88 -9.74 -0.77
N ASP A 94 3.67 -9.49 -2.06
CA ASP A 94 2.75 -10.21 -2.94
C ASP A 94 3.50 -11.23 -3.79
N THR A 95 4.59 -10.80 -4.46
CA THR A 95 5.42 -11.66 -5.28
C THR A 95 6.90 -11.41 -5.09
N VAL A 96 7.68 -12.47 -5.28
CA VAL A 96 9.12 -12.45 -5.35
C VAL A 96 9.54 -13.22 -6.60
N ASP A 97 10.18 -12.53 -7.52
CA ASP A 97 10.59 -13.08 -8.82
C ASP A 97 12.12 -13.04 -8.97
N GLY A 98 12.68 -14.13 -9.48
CA GLY A 98 14.08 -14.19 -9.89
C GLY A 98 14.21 -14.06 -11.39
N SER A 99 15.24 -13.35 -11.87
CA SER A 99 15.58 -13.23 -13.29
C SER A 99 17.09 -13.17 -13.50
N GLY A 100 17.55 -13.44 -14.69
CA GLY A 100 18.98 -13.34 -15.04
C GLY A 100 19.38 -14.17 -16.26
N PRO A 101 20.66 -14.15 -16.71
CA PRO A 101 21.83 -13.41 -16.22
C PRO A 101 21.84 -11.92 -16.60
N PRO A 102 22.40 -11.00 -15.78
CA PRO A 102 22.83 -11.22 -14.41
C PRO A 102 21.67 -11.46 -13.43
N ALA A 103 21.88 -12.23 -12.37
CA ALA A 103 20.85 -12.58 -11.41
C ALA A 103 20.31 -11.35 -10.68
N LYS A 104 18.99 -11.25 -10.63
CA LYS A 104 18.24 -10.17 -9.98
C LYS A 104 17.07 -10.76 -9.20
N ALA A 105 16.79 -10.20 -8.04
CA ALA A 105 15.58 -10.46 -7.30
C ALA A 105 14.63 -9.24 -7.42
N THR A 106 13.38 -9.49 -7.75
CA THR A 106 12.34 -8.46 -7.79
C THR A 106 11.28 -8.78 -6.76
N ILE A 107 11.04 -7.84 -5.85
CA ILE A 107 10.02 -7.94 -4.81
C ILE A 107 8.91 -6.96 -5.16
N LYS A 108 7.66 -7.42 -5.19
CA LYS A 108 6.48 -6.57 -5.33
C LYS A 108 5.63 -6.71 -4.08
N ALA A 109 5.19 -5.58 -3.55
CA ALA A 109 4.38 -5.50 -2.35
C ALA A 109 3.25 -4.49 -2.54
N GLY A 110 2.09 -4.78 -1.95
CA GLY A 110 0.91 -3.93 -2.03
C GLY A 110 0.47 -3.44 -0.65
N SER A 111 -0.22 -2.31 -0.60
CA SER A 111 -0.73 -1.72 0.64
C SER A 111 -1.90 -2.47 1.27
N ILE A 112 -2.54 -3.38 0.53
CA ILE A 112 -3.57 -4.29 1.08
C ILE A 112 -2.92 -5.62 1.47
N PRO A 113 -3.17 -6.12 2.68
CA PRO A 113 -2.66 -7.41 3.13
C PRO A 113 -2.97 -8.54 2.14
N TYR A 114 -1.94 -9.26 1.69
CA TYR A 114 -2.07 -10.37 0.73
C TYR A 114 -3.05 -11.45 1.22
N LYS A 115 -2.99 -11.78 2.51
CA LYS A 115 -3.87 -12.74 3.17
C LYS A 115 -5.22 -12.16 3.57
N SER A 116 -5.47 -10.88 3.30
CA SER A 116 -6.72 -10.24 3.70
C SER A 116 -7.90 -10.81 2.94
N THR A 117 -8.86 -11.34 3.68
CA THR A 117 -10.14 -11.82 3.14
C THR A 117 -10.94 -10.72 2.45
N VAL A 118 -10.63 -9.46 2.77
CA VAL A 118 -11.21 -8.25 2.15
C VAL A 118 -11.06 -8.24 0.63
N ARG A 119 -9.90 -8.70 0.14
CA ARG A 119 -9.53 -8.69 -1.29
C ARG A 119 -9.95 -9.96 -2.02
N THR A 120 -9.84 -11.10 -1.36
CA THR A 120 -9.89 -12.41 -2.04
C THR A 120 -11.16 -13.20 -1.79
N GLN A 121 -11.74 -13.08 -0.59
CA GLN A 121 -12.89 -13.86 -0.22
C GLN A 121 -14.18 -13.28 -0.82
N LYS A 122 -14.77 -14.02 -1.77
CA LYS A 122 -16.10 -13.70 -2.28
C LYS A 122 -17.17 -14.04 -1.24
N LYS A 123 -18.09 -13.11 -1.01
CA LYS A 123 -19.16 -13.23 -0.03
C LYS A 123 -20.50 -12.93 -0.67
N THR A 124 -21.56 -13.49 -0.07
CA THR A 124 -22.94 -13.10 -0.34
C THR A 124 -23.56 -12.65 0.96
N LYS A 125 -23.94 -11.38 1.02
CA LYS A 125 -24.54 -10.75 2.21
C LYS A 125 -25.53 -9.67 1.81
N ALA A 126 -26.66 -9.60 2.45
CA ALA A 126 -27.58 -8.47 2.40
C ALA A 126 -27.22 -7.46 3.51
N TRP A 127 -27.18 -6.20 3.14
CA TRP A 127 -26.97 -5.06 4.03
C TRP A 127 -28.28 -4.25 4.08
N GLU A 128 -28.91 -4.18 5.21
CA GLU A 128 -30.22 -3.51 5.38
C GLU A 128 -30.12 -2.37 6.38
N ASN A 129 -30.62 -1.20 6.00
CA ASN A 129 -30.60 0.02 6.80
C ASN A 129 -29.17 0.43 7.27
N TYR A 130 -28.20 0.34 6.36
CA TYR A 130 -26.82 0.76 6.59
C TYR A 130 -26.48 2.02 5.81
N THR A 131 -25.71 2.91 6.43
CA THR A 131 -25.01 3.97 5.69
C THR A 131 -23.77 3.42 5.01
N LEU A 132 -23.25 4.12 4.00
CA LEU A 132 -21.99 3.76 3.32
C LEU A 132 -20.85 3.69 4.35
N SER A 133 -20.73 4.69 5.22
CA SER A 133 -19.73 4.71 6.28
C SER A 133 -19.89 3.53 7.25
N GLY A 134 -21.12 3.14 7.58
CA GLY A 134 -21.42 1.99 8.43
C GLY A 134 -20.97 0.68 7.82
N ILE A 135 -21.25 0.48 6.53
CA ILE A 135 -20.77 -0.68 5.77
C ILE A 135 -19.23 -0.73 5.75
N ALA A 136 -18.59 0.39 5.44
CA ALA A 136 -17.13 0.48 5.38
C ALA A 136 -16.46 0.17 6.72
N LYS A 137 -16.99 0.71 7.81
CA LYS A 137 -16.51 0.46 9.18
C LYS A 137 -16.65 -1.01 9.59
N GLU A 138 -17.78 -1.65 9.27
CA GLU A 138 -17.98 -3.06 9.58
C GLU A 138 -17.03 -3.95 8.78
N ILE A 139 -16.84 -3.66 7.48
CA ILE A 139 -15.90 -4.39 6.64
C ILE A 139 -14.47 -4.21 7.13
N ALA A 140 -14.05 -2.99 7.42
CA ALA A 140 -12.72 -2.70 7.95
C ALA A 140 -12.46 -3.46 9.25
N GLY A 141 -13.38 -3.34 10.23
CA GLY A 141 -13.25 -4.00 11.53
C GLY A 141 -13.14 -5.52 11.45
N LYS A 142 -13.92 -6.17 10.57
CA LYS A 142 -13.85 -7.62 10.35
C LYS A 142 -12.54 -8.10 9.74
N ASN A 143 -11.84 -7.21 9.07
CA ASN A 143 -10.58 -7.52 8.38
C ASN A 143 -9.36 -6.93 9.10
N GLY A 144 -9.52 -6.41 10.33
CA GLY A 144 -8.41 -5.83 11.10
C GLY A 144 -7.84 -4.54 10.51
N LEU A 145 -8.66 -3.82 9.73
CA LEU A 145 -8.31 -2.54 9.13
C LEU A 145 -8.97 -1.40 9.90
N ALA A 146 -8.35 -0.24 9.90
CA ALA A 146 -9.01 1.00 10.30
C ALA A 146 -9.92 1.53 9.17
N CYS A 147 -10.87 2.40 9.50
CA CYS A 147 -11.72 3.06 8.52
C CYS A 147 -11.78 4.55 8.80
N MET A 148 -11.53 5.36 7.76
CA MET A 148 -11.66 6.80 7.77
C MET A 148 -12.71 7.19 6.73
N PHE A 149 -13.67 8.02 7.13
CA PHE A 149 -14.73 8.51 6.25
C PHE A 149 -14.72 10.03 6.26
N GLU A 150 -14.37 10.63 5.12
CA GLU A 150 -14.23 12.06 4.92
C GLU A 150 -15.06 12.55 3.74
N SER A 151 -16.38 12.45 3.89
CA SER A 151 -17.35 13.04 2.98
C SER A 151 -18.51 13.62 3.78
N ALA A 152 -19.03 14.74 3.32
CA ALA A 152 -20.26 15.32 3.87
C ALA A 152 -21.50 14.51 3.47
N PHE A 153 -21.40 13.69 2.40
CA PHE A 153 -22.47 12.85 1.90
C PHE A 153 -22.27 11.41 2.35
N ASP A 154 -23.18 10.88 3.18
CA ASP A 154 -23.17 9.49 3.65
C ASP A 154 -24.54 8.85 3.33
N PRO A 155 -24.70 8.22 2.17
CA PRO A 155 -25.97 7.70 1.74
C PRO A 155 -26.45 6.55 2.62
N LEU A 156 -27.72 6.60 3.04
CA LEU A 156 -28.40 5.52 3.73
C LEU A 156 -29.03 4.57 2.70
N TYR A 157 -28.70 3.31 2.79
CA TYR A 157 -29.25 2.27 1.93
C TYR A 157 -30.30 1.45 2.68
N THR A 158 -31.52 1.41 2.18
CA THR A 158 -32.57 0.52 2.69
C THR A 158 -32.14 -0.94 2.53
N ARG A 159 -31.58 -1.30 1.35
CA ARG A 159 -31.01 -2.62 1.08
C ARG A 159 -29.95 -2.54 0.01
N LYS A 160 -28.82 -3.17 0.23
CA LYS A 160 -27.76 -3.42 -0.75
C LYS A 160 -27.29 -4.87 -0.64
N GLU A 161 -27.06 -5.49 -1.77
CA GLU A 161 -26.62 -6.88 -1.83
C GLU A 161 -25.19 -6.96 -2.35
N GLN A 162 -24.37 -7.68 -1.61
CA GLN A 162 -23.06 -8.15 -2.00
C GLN A 162 -23.27 -9.58 -2.50
N ILE A 163 -23.05 -9.84 -3.78
CA ILE A 163 -23.33 -11.15 -4.39
C ILE A 163 -22.06 -11.67 -5.04
N GLN A 164 -21.46 -12.72 -4.46
CA GLN A 164 -20.27 -13.39 -4.97
C GLN A 164 -19.12 -12.39 -5.32
N GLU A 165 -19.00 -11.31 -4.57
CA GLU A 165 -17.95 -10.31 -4.72
C GLU A 165 -17.15 -10.15 -3.42
N SER A 166 -15.89 -9.69 -3.52
CA SER A 166 -15.06 -9.41 -2.35
C SER A 166 -15.53 -8.14 -1.66
N ASP A 167 -15.18 -7.99 -0.37
CA ASP A 167 -15.56 -6.81 0.42
C ASP A 167 -15.05 -5.52 -0.23
N ILE A 168 -13.83 -5.52 -0.77
CA ILE A 168 -13.27 -4.33 -1.42
C ILE A 168 -13.99 -4.01 -2.74
N THR A 169 -14.30 -5.01 -3.56
CA THR A 169 -15.04 -4.83 -4.82
C THR A 169 -16.44 -4.27 -4.54
N PHE A 170 -17.09 -4.78 -3.48
CA PHE A 170 -18.39 -4.28 -3.05
C PHE A 170 -18.32 -2.81 -2.62
N LEU A 171 -17.33 -2.45 -1.79
CA LEU A 171 -17.12 -1.05 -1.37
C LEU A 171 -16.83 -0.14 -2.55
N GLN A 172 -15.95 -0.54 -3.48
CA GLN A 172 -15.65 0.22 -4.70
C GLN A 172 -16.93 0.51 -5.51
N ARG A 173 -17.77 -0.50 -5.67
CA ARG A 173 -19.05 -0.35 -6.39
C ARG A 173 -19.99 0.62 -5.70
N LEU A 174 -20.09 0.58 -4.37
CA LEU A 174 -20.93 1.51 -3.60
C LEU A 174 -20.37 2.93 -3.63
N CYS A 175 -19.07 3.09 -3.43
CA CYS A 175 -18.39 4.38 -3.47
C CYS A 175 -18.55 5.04 -4.83
N LYS A 176 -18.30 4.31 -5.92
CA LYS A 176 -18.51 4.81 -7.29
C LYS A 176 -19.94 5.26 -7.55
N ALA A 177 -20.93 4.51 -7.06
CA ALA A 177 -22.33 4.88 -7.18
C ALA A 177 -22.71 6.12 -6.36
N ALA A 178 -21.96 6.40 -5.28
CA ALA A 178 -22.16 7.56 -4.42
C ALA A 178 -21.30 8.77 -4.82
N GLY A 179 -20.41 8.65 -5.81
CA GLY A 179 -19.45 9.70 -6.17
C GLY A 179 -18.37 9.93 -5.11
N ILE A 180 -18.05 8.90 -4.35
CA ILE A 180 -17.05 8.92 -3.27
C ILE A 180 -15.85 8.08 -3.71
N SER A 181 -14.65 8.60 -3.51
CA SER A 181 -13.41 7.89 -3.80
C SER A 181 -13.04 6.94 -2.67
N LEU A 182 -12.48 5.79 -3.03
CA LEU A 182 -12.01 4.76 -2.09
C LEU A 182 -10.50 4.57 -2.26
N LYS A 183 -9.76 4.70 -1.17
CA LYS A 183 -8.34 4.36 -1.09
C LYS A 183 -8.08 3.38 0.04
N VAL A 184 -7.17 2.44 -0.18
CA VAL A 184 -6.67 1.56 0.89
C VAL A 184 -5.17 1.73 0.99
N THR A 185 -4.71 2.22 2.12
CA THR A 185 -3.30 2.49 2.39
C THR A 185 -2.98 2.22 3.87
N ALA A 186 -1.76 1.77 4.18
CA ALA A 186 -1.28 1.59 5.55
C ALA A 186 -2.28 0.89 6.50
N LYS A 187 -3.00 -0.13 6.02
CA LYS A 187 -4.06 -0.85 6.76
C LYS A 187 -5.29 0.00 7.13
N ILE A 188 -5.54 1.07 6.39
CA ILE A 188 -6.70 1.96 6.56
C ILE A 188 -7.51 1.95 5.26
N ILE A 189 -8.82 1.80 5.38
CA ILE A 189 -9.78 2.07 4.31
C ILE A 189 -10.20 3.53 4.44
N VAL A 190 -9.92 4.34 3.43
CA VAL A 190 -10.27 5.76 3.38
C VAL A 190 -11.35 5.97 2.32
N LEU A 191 -12.47 6.54 2.73
CA LEU A 191 -13.53 6.99 1.82
C LEU A 191 -13.55 8.53 1.88
N PHE A 192 -13.44 9.18 0.76
CA PHE A 192 -13.33 10.64 0.73
C PHE A 192 -13.97 11.25 -0.52
N ASP A 193 -14.30 12.53 -0.43
CA ASP A 193 -14.77 13.33 -1.56
C ASP A 193 -13.55 13.97 -2.23
N ALA A 194 -13.19 13.47 -3.43
CA ALA A 194 -12.04 13.96 -4.18
C ALA A 194 -12.18 15.45 -4.52
N ALA A 195 -13.35 15.91 -4.93
CA ALA A 195 -13.57 17.31 -5.24
C ALA A 195 -13.39 18.24 -4.03
N ALA A 196 -13.78 17.77 -2.84
CA ALA A 196 -13.55 18.50 -1.60
C ALA A 196 -12.05 18.57 -1.22
N TYR A 197 -11.29 17.51 -1.56
CA TYR A 197 -9.85 17.49 -1.36
C TYR A 197 -9.11 18.42 -2.31
N GLU A 198 -9.49 18.48 -3.59
CA GLU A 198 -8.90 19.38 -4.58
C GLU A 198 -9.08 20.87 -4.25
N GLN A 199 -10.10 21.20 -3.46
CA GLN A 199 -10.35 22.58 -2.99
C GLN A 199 -9.51 22.97 -1.76
N LYS A 200 -8.84 22.03 -1.10
CA LYS A 200 -7.98 22.33 0.05
C LYS A 200 -6.67 22.97 -0.42
N ASP A 201 -6.17 23.91 0.39
CA ASP A 201 -4.85 24.48 0.14
C ASP A 201 -3.77 23.40 0.17
N ALA A 202 -2.79 23.52 -0.72
CA ALA A 202 -1.68 22.59 -0.78
C ALA A 202 -0.91 22.60 0.55
N VAL A 203 -0.79 21.43 1.18
CA VAL A 203 -0.02 21.27 2.43
C VAL A 203 1.47 21.56 2.18
N ARG A 204 1.94 21.35 0.94
CA ARG A 204 3.32 21.63 0.54
C ARG A 204 3.39 21.99 -0.93
N VAL A 205 4.04 23.11 -1.21
CA VAL A 205 4.42 23.48 -2.58
C VAL A 205 5.84 22.97 -2.82
N ILE A 206 6.07 22.26 -3.92
CA ILE A 206 7.36 21.67 -4.30
C ILE A 206 8.13 22.65 -5.19
#